data_d1f8617641a22658658bea82924d4e25
#
_entry.id   d1f8617641a22658658bea82924d4e25
#
_cell.length_a   1.000
_cell.length_b   1.000
_cell.length_c   1.000
_cell.angle_alpha   90.00
_cell.angle_beta   90.00
_cell.angle_gamma   90.00
#
_symmetry.space_group_name_H-M   'P 1'
#
loop_
_entity.id
_entity.type
_entity.pdbx_description
1 polymer ?
#
loop_
_entity_poly.entity_id
_entity_poly.type
_entity_poly.pdbx_seq_one_letter_code
_entity_poly.pdbx_strand_id
1 'polypeptide(L)'
;MQPLNKQTVRVTIFGQHYNLRAIGDTREIEELAAQVDDLMSSIASQTGTSDPSRAAVLACLHLADQLKAAQQEISGVRHRAEDRARQLCQALEQAEADFKTGR
;
A
#
# COMPACT_ATOMS: atom_id res chain seq x y z
N MET A 1 0.52 -19.18 -30.12
CA MET A 1 0.99 -19.19 -28.75
C MET A 1 0.38 -18.04 -27.95
N GLN A 2 -0.18 -18.33 -26.83
CA GLN A 2 -0.81 -17.31 -26.01
C GLN A 2 0.25 -16.47 -25.30
N PRO A 3 0.20 -15.17 -25.44
CA PRO A 3 1.05 -14.33 -24.61
C PRO A 3 0.60 -14.47 -23.15
N LEU A 4 1.53 -14.55 -22.30
CA LEU A 4 1.40 -14.88 -20.90
C LEU A 4 0.21 -14.23 -20.21
N ASN A 5 -0.92 -14.90 -20.21
CA ASN A 5 -2.06 -14.57 -19.35
C ASN A 5 -2.53 -13.12 -19.43
N LYS A 6 -2.30 -12.45 -20.55
CA LYS A 6 -2.86 -11.12 -20.74
C LYS A 6 -4.34 -11.25 -20.96
N GLN A 7 -5.09 -10.72 -20.06
CA GLN A 7 -6.55 -10.75 -20.12
C GLN A 7 -7.08 -9.34 -20.03
N THR A 8 -8.20 -9.11 -20.71
CA THR A 8 -8.90 -7.85 -20.58
C THR A 8 -9.95 -8.00 -19.50
N VAL A 9 -9.90 -7.13 -18.52
CA VAL A 9 -10.84 -7.11 -17.41
C VAL A 9 -11.67 -5.86 -17.54
N ARG A 10 -12.99 -6.04 -17.53
CA ARG A 10 -13.91 -4.90 -17.54
C ARG A 10 -14.31 -4.58 -16.12
N VAL A 11 -14.07 -3.35 -15.73
CA VAL A 11 -14.40 -2.86 -14.39
C VAL A 11 -15.30 -1.64 -14.50
N THR A 12 -16.10 -1.42 -13.47
CA THR A 12 -16.97 -0.25 -13.38
C THR A 12 -16.53 0.56 -12.17
N ILE A 13 -16.16 1.79 -12.42
CA ILE A 13 -15.72 2.70 -11.36
C ILE A 13 -16.52 3.99 -11.49
N PHE A 14 -17.23 4.33 -10.43
CA PHE A 14 -18.05 5.52 -10.36
C PHE A 14 -19.02 5.61 -11.56
N GLY A 15 -19.65 4.48 -11.88
CA GLY A 15 -20.63 4.38 -12.96
C GLY A 15 -20.05 4.32 -14.36
N GLN A 16 -18.74 4.37 -14.51
CA GLN A 16 -18.08 4.32 -15.81
C GLN A 16 -17.35 3.01 -16.01
N HIS A 17 -17.35 2.52 -17.25
CA HIS A 17 -16.75 1.23 -17.59
C HIS A 17 -15.36 1.42 -18.17
N TYR A 18 -14.45 0.60 -17.71
CA TYR A 18 -13.07 0.61 -18.19
C TYR A 18 -12.64 -0.80 -18.53
N ASN A 19 -11.90 -0.93 -19.62
CA ASN A 19 -11.28 -2.18 -20.01
C ASN A 19 -9.80 -2.08 -19.69
N LEU A 20 -9.36 -2.94 -18.77
CA LEU A 20 -7.98 -2.93 -18.32
C LEU A 20 -7.30 -4.21 -18.75
N ARG A 21 -6.04 -4.11 -19.08
CA ARG A 21 -5.22 -5.29 -19.39
C ARG A 21 -4.48 -5.71 -18.14
N ALA A 22 -4.62 -6.97 -17.81
CA ALA A 22 -3.96 -7.54 -16.65
C ALA A 22 -3.19 -8.78 -17.05
N ILE A 23 -2.08 -9.02 -16.34
CA ILE A 23 -1.30 -10.23 -16.48
C ILE A 23 -1.53 -11.04 -15.22
N GLY A 24 -1.95 -12.29 -15.36
CA GLY A 24 -2.17 -13.16 -14.22
C GLY A 24 -3.59 -13.09 -13.69
N ASP A 25 -3.73 -13.03 -12.37
CA ASP A 25 -5.02 -13.13 -11.71
C ASP A 25 -5.81 -11.83 -11.83
N THR A 26 -6.94 -11.91 -12.49
CA THR A 26 -7.80 -10.75 -12.72
C THR A 26 -8.57 -10.34 -11.47
N ARG A 27 -8.66 -11.21 -10.47
CA ARG A 27 -9.40 -10.89 -9.25
C ARG A 27 -8.77 -9.73 -8.48
N GLU A 28 -7.45 -9.63 -8.52
CA GLU A 28 -6.76 -8.54 -7.86
C GLU A 28 -7.15 -7.20 -8.47
N ILE A 29 -7.21 -7.14 -9.81
CA ILE A 29 -7.63 -5.92 -10.49
C ILE A 29 -9.08 -5.59 -10.16
N GLU A 30 -9.93 -6.59 -10.10
CA GLU A 30 -11.34 -6.37 -9.76
C GLU A 30 -11.50 -5.85 -8.34
N GLU A 31 -10.71 -6.37 -7.42
CA GLU A 31 -10.72 -5.90 -6.02
C GLU A 31 -10.24 -4.46 -5.92
N LEU A 32 -9.18 -4.12 -6.64
CA LEU A 32 -8.67 -2.75 -6.65
C LEU A 32 -9.69 -1.79 -7.24
N ALA A 33 -10.34 -2.19 -8.33
CA ALA A 33 -11.38 -1.37 -8.95
C ALA A 33 -12.55 -1.14 -7.99
N ALA A 34 -12.94 -2.18 -7.24
CA ALA A 34 -14.00 -2.06 -6.25
C ALA A 34 -13.61 -1.09 -5.14
N GLN A 35 -12.35 -1.12 -4.69
CA GLN A 35 -11.87 -0.19 -3.69
C GLN A 35 -11.92 1.25 -4.17
N VAL A 36 -11.51 1.49 -5.41
CA VAL A 36 -11.55 2.84 -5.98
C VAL A 36 -12.98 3.31 -6.12
N ASP A 37 -13.86 2.44 -6.60
CA ASP A 37 -15.27 2.75 -6.75
C ASP A 37 -15.90 3.15 -5.41
N ASP A 38 -15.65 2.37 -4.39
CA ASP A 38 -16.16 2.64 -3.05
C ASP A 38 -15.63 3.97 -2.51
N LEU A 39 -14.35 4.22 -2.72
CA LEU A 39 -13.72 5.44 -2.26
C LEU A 39 -14.30 6.67 -2.95
N MET A 40 -14.42 6.61 -4.28
CA MET A 40 -14.99 7.73 -5.04
C MET A 40 -16.45 7.97 -4.65
N SER A 41 -17.21 6.91 -4.46
CA SER A 41 -18.61 7.02 -4.05
C SER A 41 -18.73 7.64 -2.65
N SER A 42 -17.86 7.26 -1.75
CA SER A 42 -17.84 7.80 -0.39
C SER A 42 -17.50 9.29 -0.40
N ILE A 43 -16.50 9.66 -1.19
CA ILE A 43 -16.08 11.07 -1.32
C ILE A 43 -17.20 11.89 -1.94
N ALA A 44 -17.83 11.38 -2.98
CA ALA A 44 -18.95 12.06 -3.65
C ALA A 44 -20.09 12.30 -2.66
N SER A 45 -20.39 11.31 -1.84
CA SER A 45 -21.45 11.42 -0.83
C SER A 45 -21.11 12.48 0.22
N GLN A 46 -19.86 12.53 0.67
CA GLN A 46 -19.43 13.47 1.71
C GLN A 46 -19.32 14.90 1.20
N THR A 47 -18.87 15.07 -0.04
CA THR A 47 -18.65 16.40 -0.61
C THR A 47 -19.83 16.92 -1.41
N GLY A 48 -20.80 16.06 -1.71
CA GLY A 48 -21.94 16.42 -2.53
C GLY A 48 -21.64 16.58 -4.00
N THR A 49 -20.46 16.16 -4.46
CA THR A 49 -20.09 16.28 -5.87
C THR A 49 -20.57 15.06 -6.66
N SER A 50 -21.03 15.33 -7.87
CA SER A 50 -21.34 14.28 -8.85
C SER A 50 -20.36 14.27 -10.01
N ASP A 51 -19.37 15.16 -9.96
CA ASP A 51 -18.36 15.25 -11.01
C ASP A 51 -17.30 14.15 -10.83
N PRO A 52 -17.21 13.22 -11.80
CA PRO A 52 -16.25 12.12 -11.68
C PRO A 52 -14.80 12.60 -11.60
N SER A 53 -14.46 13.66 -12.31
CA SER A 53 -13.09 14.17 -12.29
C SER A 53 -12.71 14.69 -10.91
N ARG A 54 -13.62 15.43 -10.29
CA ARG A 54 -13.37 15.95 -8.94
C ARG A 54 -13.27 14.82 -7.92
N ALA A 55 -14.17 13.86 -8.00
CA ALA A 55 -14.15 12.71 -7.11
C ALA A 55 -12.85 11.92 -7.27
N ALA A 56 -12.37 11.76 -8.51
CA ALA A 56 -11.13 11.05 -8.79
C ALA A 56 -9.92 11.78 -8.21
N VAL A 57 -9.86 13.09 -8.35
CA VAL A 57 -8.74 13.87 -7.79
C VAL A 57 -8.71 13.76 -6.26
N LEU A 58 -9.87 13.88 -5.64
CA LEU A 58 -9.95 13.75 -4.18
C LEU A 58 -9.61 12.34 -3.72
N ALA A 59 -10.02 11.34 -4.49
CA ALA A 59 -9.65 9.94 -4.20
C ALA A 59 -8.14 9.75 -4.31
N CYS A 60 -7.51 10.33 -5.32
CA CYS A 60 -6.06 10.26 -5.47
C CYS A 60 -5.34 10.89 -4.29
N LEU A 61 -5.81 12.04 -3.82
CA LEU A 61 -5.23 12.71 -2.65
C LEU A 61 -5.37 11.83 -1.41
N HIS A 62 -6.52 11.23 -1.24
CA HIS A 62 -6.77 10.33 -0.11
C HIS A 62 -5.84 9.12 -0.15
N LEU A 63 -5.69 8.51 -1.31
CA LEU A 63 -4.82 7.35 -1.49
C LEU A 63 -3.35 7.72 -1.29
N ALA A 64 -2.94 8.88 -1.78
CA ALA A 64 -1.57 9.35 -1.59
C ALA A 64 -1.29 9.58 -0.10
N ASP A 65 -2.25 10.13 0.62
CA ASP A 65 -2.12 10.32 2.06
C ASP A 65 -2.00 8.99 2.79
N GLN A 66 -2.84 8.03 2.43
CA GLN A 66 -2.76 6.68 3.02
C GLN A 66 -1.44 6.00 2.71
N LEU A 67 -0.95 6.15 1.47
CA LEU A 67 0.33 5.58 1.09
C LEU A 67 1.46 6.17 1.92
N LYS A 68 1.44 7.49 2.09
CA LYS A 68 2.46 8.17 2.90
C LYS A 68 2.41 7.68 4.35
N ALA A 69 1.22 7.55 4.91
CA ALA A 69 1.06 7.06 6.27
C ALA A 69 1.60 5.62 6.41
N ALA A 70 1.30 4.76 5.43
CA ALA A 70 1.78 3.39 5.44
C ALA A 70 3.30 3.34 5.32
N GLN A 71 3.89 4.17 4.47
CA GLN A 71 5.33 4.23 4.30
C GLN A 71 6.02 4.70 5.57
N GLN A 72 5.44 5.67 6.26
CA GLN A 72 5.98 6.15 7.53
C GLN A 72 5.91 5.08 8.60
N GLU A 73 4.83 4.30 8.62
CA GLU A 73 4.70 3.20 9.56
C GLU A 73 5.74 2.11 9.31
N ILE A 74 5.94 1.74 8.05
CA ILE A 74 6.96 0.77 7.68
C ILE A 74 8.35 1.27 8.06
N SER A 75 8.64 2.53 7.77
CA SER A 75 9.92 3.14 8.11
C SER A 75 10.14 3.13 9.61
N GLY A 76 9.10 3.44 10.39
CA GLY A 76 9.18 3.41 11.84
C GLY A 76 9.46 2.03 12.39
N VAL A 77 8.78 1.02 11.86
CA VAL A 77 9.02 -0.36 12.27
C VAL A 77 10.44 -0.79 11.94
N ARG A 78 10.91 -0.45 10.75
CA ARG A 78 12.26 -0.77 10.32
C ARG A 78 13.29 -0.11 11.23
N HIS A 79 13.09 1.13 11.54
CA HIS A 79 14.00 1.90 12.40
C HIS A 79 14.08 1.28 13.80
N ARG A 80 12.92 0.92 14.36
CA ARG A 80 12.90 0.26 15.68
C ARG A 80 13.60 -1.09 15.65
N ALA A 81 13.44 -1.83 14.56
CA ALA A 81 14.10 -3.13 14.41
C ALA A 81 15.63 -2.95 14.33
N GLU A 82 16.08 -1.95 13.60
CA GLU A 82 17.50 -1.66 13.49
C GLU A 82 18.08 -1.23 14.83
N ASP A 83 17.39 -0.38 15.57
CA ASP A 83 17.81 0.04 16.89
C ASP A 83 17.91 -1.16 17.83
N ARG A 84 16.93 -2.04 17.79
CA ARG A 84 16.93 -3.23 18.61
C ARG A 84 18.11 -4.13 18.29
N ALA A 85 18.39 -4.31 17.00
CA ALA A 85 19.52 -5.11 16.57
C ALA A 85 20.84 -4.51 17.06
N ARG A 86 21.00 -3.19 16.98
CA ARG A 86 22.21 -2.54 17.49
C ARG A 86 22.36 -2.72 18.98
N GLN A 87 21.26 -2.60 19.73
CA GLN A 87 21.29 -2.81 21.17
C GLN A 87 21.71 -4.23 21.53
N LEU A 88 21.21 -5.21 20.80
CA LEU A 88 21.58 -6.60 21.01
C LEU A 88 23.03 -6.85 20.68
N CYS A 89 23.55 -6.27 19.61
CA CYS A 89 24.96 -6.39 19.26
C CYS A 89 25.85 -5.79 20.32
N GLN A 90 25.47 -4.62 20.83
CA GLN A 90 26.23 -3.98 21.91
C GLN A 90 26.22 -4.82 23.18
N ALA A 91 25.08 -5.41 23.52
CA ALA A 91 24.99 -6.25 24.69
C ALA A 91 25.86 -7.51 24.55
N LEU A 92 25.90 -8.08 23.35
CA LEU A 92 26.73 -9.24 23.09
C LEU A 92 28.23 -8.90 23.16
N GLU A 93 28.62 -7.75 22.61
CA GLU A 93 29.99 -7.30 22.67
C GLU A 93 30.43 -7.06 24.11
N GLN A 94 29.57 -6.49 24.93
CA GLN A 94 29.84 -6.25 26.33
C GLN A 94 30.01 -7.57 27.08
N ALA A 95 29.14 -8.52 26.85
CA ALA A 95 29.20 -9.83 27.46
C ALA A 95 30.50 -10.55 27.09
N GLU A 96 30.87 -10.47 25.81
CA GLU A 96 32.09 -11.07 25.33
C GLU A 96 33.35 -10.44 25.97
N ALA A 97 33.34 -9.12 26.09
CA ALA A 97 34.46 -8.41 26.73
C ALA A 97 34.58 -8.81 28.19
N ASP A 98 33.48 -8.91 28.91
CA ASP A 98 33.48 -9.32 30.29
C ASP A 98 34.00 -10.75 30.44
N PHE A 99 33.65 -11.62 29.55
CA PHE A 99 34.09 -13.00 29.55
C PHE A 99 35.62 -13.08 29.31
N LYS A 100 36.10 -12.29 28.34
CA LYS A 100 37.51 -12.30 28.00
C LYS A 100 38.40 -11.77 29.11
N THR A 101 37.89 -10.90 29.97
CA THR A 101 38.67 -10.39 31.10
C THR A 101 38.73 -11.38 32.24
N GLY A 102 38.05 -12.50 32.17
CA GLY A 102 38.08 -13.51 33.20
C GLY A 102 37.31 -13.15 34.45
N ARG A 103 36.40 -12.24 34.35
CA ARG A 103 35.66 -11.75 35.52
C ARG A 103 34.23 -12.19 35.53
#